data_bea23bb32824addee4351f956b8b6816
#
_entry.id   bea23bb32824addee4351f956b8b6816
#
_cell.length_a   1.000
_cell.length_b   1.000
_cell.length_c   1.000
_cell.angle_alpha   90.00
_cell.angle_beta   90.00
_cell.angle_gamma   90.00
#
_symmetry.space_group_name_H-M   'P 1'
#
loop_
_entity.id
_entity.type
_entity.pdbx_description
1 polymer ?
#
loop_
_entity_poly.entity_id
_entity_poly.type
_entity_poly.pdbx_seq_one_letter_code
_entity_poly.pdbx_strand_id
1 'polypeptide(L)'
;MTETPALEPLAPLELEPLPDEPLESDPRHSPDTDWSPWSAPLALLGGLVLAATAGLVVDLPALAFGVKLTSSHTPAGLVIADTFVQDVAFVVAAYYCARMGHRVVRAWQFGLRPPGVGWRSAAMMIGLLLLGFIMLDAAWSEIVHPSKEKLLETLGTKESTALLIFSAALTCIVAPICEEFLFRGYIFTALRNWHGTLLAAILTGLVFGGVHATSAPAADLLPLALLGFGLCLLYRYTGSLYPGMLAHALNNSIAFASLAGWSWVGAIPLIIGAPASILLLVAACNRAGFFTSPTGLSRSAA
;
A
#
# COMPACT_ATOMS: atom_id res chain seq x y z
N MET A 1 -33.66 34.94 65.21
CA MET A 1 -32.74 35.36 64.12
C MET A 1 -31.87 34.15 63.85
N THR A 2 -32.19 33.44 62.80
CA THR A 2 -31.43 32.26 62.32
C THR A 2 -30.50 32.75 61.23
N GLU A 3 -29.22 32.75 61.51
CA GLU A 3 -28.18 33.07 60.51
C GLU A 3 -28.16 31.96 59.39
N THR A 4 -28.31 32.40 58.19
CA THR A 4 -28.13 31.54 57.01
C THR A 4 -26.65 31.32 56.80
N PRO A 5 -26.15 30.06 56.71
CA PRO A 5 -24.72 29.83 56.47
C PRO A 5 -24.35 30.35 55.07
N ALA A 6 -23.29 31.15 55.03
CA ALA A 6 -22.71 31.63 53.75
C ALA A 6 -22.21 30.43 52.94
N LEU A 7 -22.66 30.33 51.68
CA LEU A 7 -22.13 29.36 50.73
C LEU A 7 -20.67 29.70 50.41
N GLU A 8 -19.76 28.76 50.71
CA GLU A 8 -18.37 28.89 50.25
C GLU A 8 -18.34 28.96 48.70
N PRO A 9 -17.54 29.85 48.13
CA PRO A 9 -17.36 29.89 46.70
C PRO A 9 -16.74 28.58 46.21
N LEU A 10 -17.40 27.94 45.23
CA LEU A 10 -16.87 26.77 44.55
C LEU A 10 -15.47 27.13 43.97
N ALA A 11 -14.48 26.29 44.30
CA ALA A 11 -13.15 26.42 43.70
C ALA A 11 -13.27 26.42 42.18
N PRO A 12 -12.50 27.25 41.47
CA PRO A 12 -12.47 27.23 40.02
C PRO A 12 -12.19 25.79 39.52
N LEU A 13 -13.00 25.29 38.59
CA LEU A 13 -12.73 24.06 37.92
C LEU A 13 -11.40 24.26 37.12
N GLU A 14 -10.31 23.77 37.69
CA GLU A 14 -9.08 23.61 36.88
C GLU A 14 -9.37 22.55 35.84
N LEU A 15 -9.72 23.02 34.61
CA LEU A 15 -9.72 22.16 33.45
C LEU A 15 -8.28 21.74 33.22
N GLU A 16 -7.99 20.45 33.43
CA GLU A 16 -6.71 19.90 32.98
C GLU A 16 -6.50 20.29 31.49
N PRO A 17 -5.33 20.81 31.13
CA PRO A 17 -5.04 21.09 29.75
C PRO A 17 -5.20 19.80 28.95
N LEU A 18 -6.01 19.85 27.88
CA LEU A 18 -6.16 18.73 26.95
C LEU A 18 -4.75 18.34 26.49
N PRO A 19 -4.41 17.05 26.54
CA PRO A 19 -3.11 16.62 26.09
C PRO A 19 -2.88 17.09 24.66
N ASP A 20 -1.73 17.70 24.40
CA ASP A 20 -1.29 18.14 23.04
C ASP A 20 -1.07 16.97 22.06
N GLU A 21 -1.31 15.75 22.48
CA GLU A 21 -1.29 14.56 21.65
C GLU A 21 -2.66 14.34 20.99
N PRO A 22 -2.71 14.17 19.66
CA PRO A 22 -3.94 13.81 18.96
C PRO A 22 -4.50 12.55 19.61
N LEU A 23 -5.78 12.56 20.01
CA LEU A 23 -6.48 11.38 20.52
C LEU A 23 -6.21 10.21 19.58
N GLU A 24 -5.64 9.13 20.10
CA GLU A 24 -5.33 7.94 19.33
C GLU A 24 -6.63 7.42 18.73
N SER A 25 -6.74 7.51 17.40
CA SER A 25 -7.91 7.00 16.68
C SER A 25 -8.09 5.52 16.97
N ASP A 26 -9.34 5.06 17.06
CA ASP A 26 -9.66 3.64 17.32
C ASP A 26 -8.76 2.73 16.44
N PRO A 27 -7.91 1.88 17.04
CA PRO A 27 -6.94 1.07 16.29
C PRO A 27 -7.59 0.11 15.30
N ARG A 28 -8.90 -0.13 15.40
CA ARG A 28 -9.69 -0.93 14.44
C ARG A 28 -9.98 -0.21 13.13
N HIS A 29 -9.71 1.08 13.06
CA HIS A 29 -9.91 1.89 11.86
C HIS A 29 -8.59 2.48 11.38
N SER A 30 -8.50 2.79 10.07
CA SER A 30 -7.36 3.51 9.53
C SER A 30 -7.16 4.83 10.29
N PRO A 31 -5.90 5.24 10.54
CA PRO A 31 -5.58 6.42 11.33
C PRO A 31 -6.27 7.69 10.81
N ASP A 32 -6.72 8.53 11.73
CA ASP A 32 -7.13 9.88 11.40
C ASP A 32 -5.88 10.76 11.34
N THR A 33 -5.78 11.53 10.26
CA THR A 33 -4.68 12.46 10.00
C THR A 33 -5.26 13.78 9.54
N ASP A 34 -4.49 14.83 9.62
CA ASP A 34 -4.82 16.17 9.14
C ASP A 34 -4.23 16.45 7.74
N TRP A 35 -3.84 15.40 7.01
CA TRP A 35 -3.33 15.54 5.64
C TRP A 35 -4.39 16.13 4.72
N SER A 36 -3.98 17.17 3.97
CA SER A 36 -4.86 17.86 3.04
C SER A 36 -5.21 16.95 1.86
N PRO A 37 -6.49 16.89 1.43
CA PRO A 37 -6.89 16.10 0.26
C PRO A 37 -6.17 16.51 -1.03
N TRP A 38 -5.77 17.79 -1.15
CA TRP A 38 -5.02 18.29 -2.30
C TRP A 38 -3.60 17.74 -2.39
N SER A 39 -3.07 17.21 -1.31
CA SER A 39 -1.76 16.57 -1.31
C SER A 39 -1.78 15.15 -1.92
N ALA A 40 -2.95 14.50 -2.04
CA ALA A 40 -3.09 13.19 -2.67
C ALA A 40 -2.68 13.19 -4.17
N PRO A 41 -3.27 14.04 -5.04
CA PRO A 41 -2.80 14.14 -6.42
C PRO A 41 -1.34 14.64 -6.52
N LEU A 42 -0.89 15.48 -5.59
CA LEU A 42 0.50 15.94 -5.55
C LEU A 42 1.47 14.78 -5.27
N ALA A 43 1.14 13.87 -4.35
CA ALA A 43 1.96 12.70 -4.06
C ALA A 43 2.04 11.75 -5.27
N LEU A 44 0.92 11.52 -5.96
CA LEU A 44 0.90 10.69 -7.16
C LEU A 44 1.74 11.31 -8.28
N LEU A 45 1.44 12.55 -8.65
CA LEU A 45 2.14 13.24 -9.74
C LEU A 45 3.62 13.46 -9.40
N GLY A 46 3.93 13.85 -8.15
CA GLY A 46 5.30 13.99 -7.66
C GLY A 46 6.06 12.67 -7.70
N GLY A 47 5.40 11.56 -7.32
CA GLY A 47 5.96 10.21 -7.42
C GLY A 47 6.26 9.80 -8.86
N LEU A 48 5.33 10.07 -9.79
CA LEU A 48 5.54 9.79 -11.22
C LEU A 48 6.68 10.62 -11.81
N VAL A 49 6.76 11.92 -11.50
CA VAL A 49 7.84 12.79 -11.95
C VAL A 49 9.18 12.34 -11.36
N LEU A 50 9.21 12.01 -10.07
CA LEU A 50 10.41 11.50 -9.43
C LEU A 50 10.86 10.17 -10.03
N ALA A 51 9.92 9.25 -10.29
CA ALA A 51 10.18 7.99 -10.94
C ALA A 51 10.75 8.17 -12.35
N ALA A 52 10.13 9.01 -13.17
CA ALA A 52 10.60 9.32 -14.52
C ALA A 52 12.01 9.95 -14.51
N THR A 53 12.28 10.87 -13.57
CA THR A 53 13.59 11.53 -13.45
C THR A 53 14.67 10.55 -12.98
N ALA A 54 14.35 9.70 -12.00
CA ALA A 54 15.29 8.72 -11.49
C ALA A 54 15.52 7.56 -12.49
N GLY A 55 14.49 7.14 -13.23
CA GLY A 55 14.61 6.19 -14.34
C GLY A 55 15.56 6.69 -15.42
N LEU A 56 15.50 7.97 -15.79
CA LEU A 56 16.49 8.56 -16.70
C LEU A 56 17.93 8.40 -16.20
N VAL A 57 18.15 8.51 -14.89
CA VAL A 57 19.50 8.31 -14.32
C VAL A 57 19.95 6.86 -14.42
N VAL A 58 19.02 5.91 -14.29
CA VAL A 58 19.27 4.46 -14.50
C VAL A 58 19.57 4.16 -15.97
N ASP A 59 18.84 4.78 -16.88
CA ASP A 59 18.92 4.55 -18.32
C ASP A 59 20.14 5.22 -19.00
N LEU A 60 20.62 6.35 -18.48
CA LEU A 60 21.73 7.11 -19.06
C LEU A 60 23.00 6.28 -19.34
N PRO A 61 23.48 5.41 -18.42
CA PRO A 61 24.61 4.54 -18.71
C PRO A 61 24.34 3.58 -19.86
N ALA A 62 23.16 2.96 -19.91
CA ALA A 62 22.79 2.03 -20.99
C ALA A 62 22.75 2.73 -22.34
N LEU A 63 22.19 3.93 -22.40
CA LEU A 63 22.19 4.78 -23.61
C LEU A 63 23.61 5.16 -24.03
N ALA A 64 24.50 5.49 -23.10
CA ALA A 64 25.88 5.83 -23.37
C ALA A 64 26.68 4.64 -23.99
N PHE A 65 26.31 3.41 -23.62
CA PHE A 65 26.84 2.18 -24.23
C PHE A 65 26.10 1.73 -25.49
N GLY A 66 25.19 2.56 -26.06
CA GLY A 66 24.50 2.30 -27.31
C GLY A 66 23.31 1.33 -27.21
N VAL A 67 22.82 1.05 -26.00
CA VAL A 67 21.61 0.25 -25.80
C VAL A 67 20.40 1.05 -26.30
N LYS A 68 19.59 0.45 -27.15
CA LYS A 68 18.35 1.08 -27.64
C LYS A 68 17.24 0.87 -26.62
N LEU A 69 16.69 1.97 -26.10
CA LEU A 69 15.56 1.97 -25.18
C LEU A 69 14.28 2.25 -25.96
N THR A 70 13.61 1.18 -26.37
CA THR A 70 12.29 1.25 -27.01
C THR A 70 11.39 0.22 -26.36
N SER A 71 10.07 0.39 -26.47
CA SER A 71 9.09 -0.54 -25.89
C SER A 71 9.29 -2.02 -26.27
N SER A 72 10.02 -2.27 -27.37
CA SER A 72 10.30 -3.62 -27.86
C SER A 72 11.76 -4.09 -27.66
N HIS A 73 12.66 -3.23 -27.15
CA HIS A 73 14.10 -3.52 -27.11
C HIS A 73 14.77 -3.10 -25.79
N THR A 74 14.01 -2.68 -24.78
CA THR A 74 14.58 -2.37 -23.46
C THR A 74 14.97 -3.67 -22.77
N PRO A 75 16.24 -3.84 -22.32
CA PRO A 75 16.64 -5.02 -21.59
C PRO A 75 15.79 -5.23 -20.32
N ALA A 76 15.36 -6.45 -20.07
CA ALA A 76 14.47 -6.78 -18.94
C ALA A 76 15.05 -6.35 -17.58
N GLY A 77 16.38 -6.43 -17.42
CA GLY A 77 17.06 -5.95 -16.21
C GLY A 77 16.88 -4.45 -15.96
N LEU A 78 16.82 -3.63 -17.01
CA LEU A 78 16.54 -2.19 -16.88
C LEU A 78 15.05 -1.97 -16.52
N VAL A 79 14.13 -2.69 -17.15
CA VAL A 79 12.70 -2.60 -16.80
C VAL A 79 12.47 -2.93 -15.33
N ILE A 80 13.14 -3.98 -14.80
CA ILE A 80 13.09 -4.34 -13.37
C ILE A 80 13.65 -3.20 -12.52
N ALA A 81 14.79 -2.62 -12.90
CA ALA A 81 15.41 -1.54 -12.16
C ALA A 81 14.54 -0.27 -12.16
N ASP A 82 13.96 0.11 -13.30
CA ASP A 82 13.07 1.25 -13.42
C ASP A 82 11.78 1.08 -12.60
N THR A 83 11.20 -0.12 -12.62
CA THR A 83 10.02 -0.43 -11.81
C THR A 83 10.36 -0.35 -10.32
N PHE A 84 11.52 -0.88 -9.90
CA PHE A 84 11.97 -0.74 -8.52
C PHE A 84 12.17 0.72 -8.11
N VAL A 85 12.79 1.52 -8.97
CA VAL A 85 12.98 2.96 -8.74
C VAL A 85 11.65 3.69 -8.67
N GLN A 86 10.68 3.34 -9.51
CA GLN A 86 9.31 3.87 -9.44
C GLN A 86 8.65 3.56 -8.10
N ASP A 87 8.74 2.33 -7.63
CA ASP A 87 8.16 1.91 -6.34
C ASP A 87 8.76 2.70 -5.18
N VAL A 88 10.09 2.86 -5.17
CA VAL A 88 10.78 3.70 -4.17
C VAL A 88 10.35 5.16 -4.28
N ALA A 89 10.23 5.71 -5.48
CA ALA A 89 9.79 7.08 -5.72
C ALA A 89 8.37 7.33 -5.17
N PHE A 90 7.47 6.37 -5.26
CA PHE A 90 6.13 6.44 -4.68
C PHE A 90 6.17 6.56 -3.15
N VAL A 91 6.98 5.74 -2.49
CA VAL A 91 7.17 5.82 -1.02
C VAL A 91 7.75 7.17 -0.62
N VAL A 92 8.77 7.63 -1.34
CA VAL A 92 9.43 8.92 -1.09
C VAL A 92 8.45 10.07 -1.26
N ALA A 93 7.67 10.10 -2.35
CA ALA A 93 6.68 11.12 -2.61
C ALA A 93 5.58 11.16 -1.53
N ALA A 94 5.04 10.00 -1.15
CA ALA A 94 4.05 9.90 -0.08
C ALA A 94 4.59 10.42 1.25
N TYR A 95 5.82 10.04 1.62
CA TYR A 95 6.46 10.47 2.85
C TYR A 95 6.71 11.98 2.87
N TYR A 96 7.23 12.56 1.78
CA TYR A 96 7.48 13.99 1.71
C TYR A 96 6.18 14.80 1.70
N CYS A 97 5.14 14.35 0.99
CA CYS A 97 3.83 15.01 1.02
C CYS A 97 3.19 14.93 2.41
N ALA A 98 3.32 13.80 3.11
CA ALA A 98 2.84 13.68 4.49
C ALA A 98 3.58 14.64 5.45
N ARG A 99 4.84 14.96 5.17
CA ARG A 99 5.63 15.93 5.95
C ARG A 99 5.32 17.39 5.63
N MET A 100 4.58 17.69 4.57
CA MET A 100 4.23 19.08 4.22
C MET A 100 3.38 19.71 5.33
N GLY A 101 3.93 20.69 6.02
CA GLY A 101 3.30 21.33 7.18
C GLY A 101 3.51 20.63 8.52
N HIS A 102 4.17 19.48 8.55
CA HIS A 102 4.40 18.71 9.77
C HIS A 102 5.90 18.54 10.06
N ARG A 103 6.31 18.69 11.33
CA ARG A 103 7.71 18.49 11.72
C ARG A 103 8.09 17.02 11.78
N VAL A 104 7.17 16.17 12.21
CA VAL A 104 7.37 14.74 12.40
C VAL A 104 6.16 13.99 11.86
N VAL A 105 6.41 12.94 11.08
CA VAL A 105 5.39 11.99 10.64
C VAL A 105 5.80 10.61 11.14
N ARG A 106 4.87 9.93 11.78
CA ARG A 106 5.12 8.63 12.41
C ARG A 106 4.59 7.49 11.54
N ALA A 107 5.23 6.34 11.60
CA ALA A 107 4.86 5.15 10.81
C ALA A 107 3.40 4.71 11.01
N TRP A 108 2.87 4.81 12.23
CA TRP A 108 1.49 4.45 12.53
C TRP A 108 0.45 5.33 11.81
N GLN A 109 0.79 6.57 11.45
CA GLN A 109 -0.11 7.46 10.71
C GLN A 109 -0.38 6.95 9.29
N PHE A 110 0.55 6.19 8.72
CA PHE A 110 0.34 5.46 7.47
C PHE A 110 -0.35 4.10 7.69
N GLY A 111 -0.61 3.70 8.94
CA GLY A 111 -1.15 2.37 9.25
C GLY A 111 -0.10 1.26 9.33
N LEU A 112 1.19 1.59 9.47
CA LEU A 112 2.26 0.62 9.73
C LEU A 112 2.22 0.17 11.19
N ARG A 113 1.17 -0.60 11.52
CA ARG A 113 0.89 -1.14 12.85
C ARG A 113 0.10 -2.45 12.73
N PRO A 114 0.10 -3.32 13.74
CA PRO A 114 -0.71 -4.54 13.73
C PRO A 114 -2.20 -4.24 13.51
N PRO A 115 -2.97 -5.15 12.89
CA PRO A 115 -4.40 -4.94 12.67
C PRO A 115 -5.17 -4.86 13.98
N GLY A 116 -5.93 -3.77 14.17
CA GLY A 116 -6.70 -3.51 15.39
C GLY A 116 -7.84 -4.50 15.63
N VAL A 117 -8.32 -5.16 14.58
CA VAL A 117 -9.32 -6.25 14.66
C VAL A 117 -8.70 -7.61 14.99
N GLY A 118 -7.37 -7.68 15.12
CA GLY A 118 -6.62 -8.92 15.30
C GLY A 118 -6.39 -9.71 14.00
N TRP A 119 -5.37 -10.56 14.02
CA TRP A 119 -4.92 -11.29 12.83
C TRP A 119 -5.93 -12.31 12.29
N ARG A 120 -6.75 -12.91 13.16
CA ARG A 120 -7.80 -13.87 12.72
C ARG A 120 -8.86 -13.18 11.87
N SER A 121 -9.39 -12.06 12.35
CA SER A 121 -10.38 -11.27 11.60
C SER A 121 -9.78 -10.69 10.33
N ALA A 122 -8.55 -10.18 10.39
CA ALA A 122 -7.84 -9.68 9.21
C ALA A 122 -7.64 -10.78 8.15
N ALA A 123 -7.24 -11.99 8.53
CA ALA A 123 -7.09 -13.13 7.63
C ALA A 123 -8.42 -13.52 6.97
N MET A 124 -9.52 -13.52 7.73
CA MET A 124 -10.86 -13.76 7.18
C MET A 124 -11.24 -12.68 6.16
N MET A 125 -10.99 -11.41 6.46
CA MET A 125 -11.28 -10.29 5.55
C MET A 125 -10.42 -10.36 4.28
N ILE A 126 -9.15 -10.74 4.39
CA ILE A 126 -8.28 -11.02 3.23
C ILE A 126 -8.89 -12.13 2.37
N GLY A 127 -9.27 -13.26 2.98
CA GLY A 127 -9.86 -14.38 2.27
C GLY A 127 -11.17 -14.02 1.54
N LEU A 128 -12.05 -13.26 2.19
CA LEU A 128 -13.30 -12.78 1.58
C LEU A 128 -13.04 -11.81 0.43
N LEU A 129 -12.11 -10.87 0.60
CA LEU A 129 -11.72 -9.93 -0.45
C LEU A 129 -11.17 -10.68 -1.68
N LEU A 130 -10.21 -11.58 -1.49
CA LEU A 130 -9.59 -12.32 -2.59
C LEU A 130 -10.58 -13.26 -3.27
N LEU A 131 -11.41 -13.98 -2.52
CA LEU A 131 -12.44 -14.84 -3.10
C LEU A 131 -13.43 -14.01 -3.94
N GLY A 132 -13.93 -12.91 -3.40
CA GLY A 132 -14.83 -12.01 -4.12
C GLY A 132 -14.18 -11.43 -5.39
N PHE A 133 -12.92 -11.03 -5.28
CA PHE A 133 -12.16 -10.50 -6.42
C PHE A 133 -11.92 -11.57 -7.50
N ILE A 134 -11.47 -12.77 -7.14
CA ILE A 134 -11.23 -13.88 -8.09
C ILE A 134 -12.53 -14.25 -8.82
N MET A 135 -13.65 -14.34 -8.10
CA MET A 135 -14.95 -14.62 -8.72
C MET A 135 -15.38 -13.52 -9.68
N LEU A 136 -15.17 -12.26 -9.32
CA LEU A 136 -15.49 -11.11 -10.15
C LEU A 136 -14.60 -11.06 -11.40
N ASP A 137 -13.30 -11.26 -11.24
CA ASP A 137 -12.32 -11.25 -12.32
C ASP A 137 -12.57 -12.39 -13.31
N ALA A 138 -12.89 -13.60 -12.81
CA ALA A 138 -13.28 -14.73 -13.64
C ALA A 138 -14.56 -14.42 -14.46
N ALA A 139 -15.61 -13.88 -13.81
CA ALA A 139 -16.83 -13.51 -14.50
C ALA A 139 -16.61 -12.38 -15.53
N TRP A 140 -15.76 -11.42 -15.22
CA TRP A 140 -15.37 -10.34 -16.12
C TRP A 140 -14.63 -10.86 -17.35
N SER A 141 -13.69 -11.76 -17.15
CA SER A 141 -12.89 -12.38 -18.23
C SER A 141 -13.75 -13.18 -19.20
N GLU A 142 -14.82 -13.82 -18.75
CA GLU A 142 -15.79 -14.51 -19.62
C GLU A 142 -16.61 -13.55 -20.50
N ILE A 143 -16.79 -12.30 -20.05
CA ILE A 143 -17.57 -11.29 -20.78
C ILE A 143 -16.67 -10.53 -21.77
N VAL A 144 -15.48 -10.11 -21.35
CA VAL A 144 -14.64 -9.15 -22.08
C VAL A 144 -13.54 -9.85 -22.90
N HIS A 145 -13.15 -11.07 -22.52
CA HIS A 145 -12.08 -11.83 -23.18
C HIS A 145 -10.79 -11.00 -23.32
N PRO A 146 -10.13 -10.61 -22.20
CA PRO A 146 -8.98 -9.73 -22.21
C PRO A 146 -7.83 -10.31 -23.05
N SER A 147 -7.05 -9.43 -23.67
CA SER A 147 -5.83 -9.83 -24.36
C SER A 147 -4.82 -10.39 -23.37
N LYS A 148 -3.93 -11.28 -23.82
CA LYS A 148 -2.88 -11.82 -22.94
C LYS A 148 -1.97 -10.70 -22.44
N GLU A 149 -1.78 -10.70 -21.15
CA GLU A 149 -0.84 -9.80 -20.49
C GLU A 149 0.61 -10.14 -20.89
N LYS A 150 1.42 -9.09 -21.13
CA LYS A 150 2.81 -9.24 -21.57
C LYS A 150 3.83 -8.95 -20.48
N LEU A 151 3.38 -8.70 -19.25
CA LEU A 151 4.24 -8.31 -18.14
C LEU A 151 5.44 -9.25 -17.98
N LEU A 152 5.20 -10.57 -17.95
CA LEU A 152 6.28 -11.54 -17.75
C LEU A 152 7.27 -11.59 -18.92
N GLU A 153 6.83 -11.31 -20.15
CA GLU A 153 7.70 -11.20 -21.31
C GLU A 153 8.59 -9.95 -21.18
N THR A 154 7.99 -8.81 -20.83
CA THR A 154 8.71 -7.55 -20.61
C THR A 154 9.74 -7.65 -19.49
N LEU A 155 9.44 -8.40 -18.43
CA LEU A 155 10.36 -8.65 -17.32
C LEU A 155 11.38 -9.77 -17.59
N GLY A 156 11.39 -10.37 -18.79
CA GLY A 156 12.38 -11.36 -19.20
C GLY A 156 12.36 -12.66 -18.38
N THR A 157 11.22 -13.04 -17.82
CA THR A 157 11.13 -14.18 -16.88
C THR A 157 11.53 -15.52 -17.51
N LYS A 158 11.49 -15.64 -18.86
CA LYS A 158 11.93 -16.81 -19.60
C LYS A 158 13.40 -16.75 -20.02
N GLU A 159 14.06 -15.61 -19.89
CA GLU A 159 15.44 -15.41 -20.33
C GLU A 159 16.45 -15.99 -19.34
N SER A 160 16.19 -15.83 -18.03
CA SER A 160 17.04 -16.41 -17.00
C SER A 160 16.31 -16.61 -15.67
N THR A 161 16.79 -17.58 -14.84
CA THR A 161 16.31 -17.81 -13.49
C THR A 161 16.49 -16.57 -12.58
N ALA A 162 17.54 -15.80 -12.79
CA ALA A 162 17.77 -14.59 -12.02
C ALA A 162 16.69 -13.54 -12.29
N LEU A 163 16.37 -13.28 -13.56
CA LEU A 163 15.28 -12.36 -13.95
C LEU A 163 13.93 -12.84 -13.42
N LEU A 164 13.66 -14.13 -13.48
CA LEU A 164 12.45 -14.72 -12.89
C LEU A 164 12.34 -14.42 -11.39
N ILE A 165 13.43 -14.64 -10.63
CA ILE A 165 13.45 -14.41 -9.18
C ILE A 165 13.28 -12.92 -8.86
N PHE A 166 14.02 -12.04 -9.56
CA PHE A 166 13.92 -10.59 -9.35
C PHE A 166 12.54 -10.06 -9.72
N SER A 167 11.96 -10.52 -10.84
CA SER A 167 10.60 -10.15 -11.25
C SER A 167 9.56 -10.60 -10.23
N ALA A 168 9.65 -11.85 -9.74
CA ALA A 168 8.74 -12.36 -8.73
C ALA A 168 8.86 -11.58 -7.41
N ALA A 169 10.10 -11.27 -6.98
CA ALA A 169 10.33 -10.48 -5.77
C ALA A 169 9.79 -9.04 -5.92
N LEU A 170 10.05 -8.42 -7.06
CA LEU A 170 9.54 -7.07 -7.36
C LEU A 170 8.01 -7.05 -7.37
N THR A 171 7.39 -7.90 -8.17
CA THR A 171 5.93 -7.89 -8.38
C THR A 171 5.15 -8.37 -7.16
N CYS A 172 5.65 -9.37 -6.42
CA CYS A 172 4.89 -10.01 -5.35
C CYS A 172 5.28 -9.53 -3.94
N ILE A 173 6.38 -8.79 -3.77
CA ILE A 173 6.82 -8.32 -2.46
C ILE A 173 7.01 -6.80 -2.46
N VAL A 174 7.85 -6.26 -3.34
CA VAL A 174 8.23 -4.83 -3.30
C VAL A 174 7.06 -3.95 -3.71
N ALA A 175 6.47 -4.19 -4.88
CA ALA A 175 5.33 -3.41 -5.38
C ALA A 175 4.15 -3.40 -4.38
N PRO A 176 3.66 -4.55 -3.82
CA PRO A 176 2.64 -4.53 -2.79
C PRO A 176 2.96 -3.66 -1.57
N ILE A 177 4.22 -3.63 -1.11
CA ILE A 177 4.62 -2.80 0.03
C ILE A 177 4.55 -1.31 -0.35
N CYS A 178 5.15 -0.93 -1.47
CA CYS A 178 5.29 0.46 -1.89
C CYS A 178 3.93 1.03 -2.34
N GLU A 179 3.16 0.28 -3.08
CA GLU A 179 1.85 0.69 -3.56
C GLU A 179 0.83 0.81 -2.42
N GLU A 180 0.79 -0.15 -1.49
CA GLU A 180 -0.09 -0.01 -0.32
C GLU A 180 0.29 1.21 0.52
N PHE A 181 1.59 1.49 0.66
CA PHE A 181 2.05 2.68 1.38
C PHE A 181 1.57 3.97 0.71
N LEU A 182 1.72 4.10 -0.62
CA LEU A 182 1.25 5.28 -1.37
C LEU A 182 -0.28 5.36 -1.38
N PHE A 183 -0.94 4.29 -1.86
CA PHE A 183 -2.38 4.38 -2.18
C PHE A 183 -3.25 4.34 -0.93
N ARG A 184 -3.00 3.44 0.03
CA ARG A 184 -3.83 3.28 1.24
C ARG A 184 -3.29 4.09 2.40
N GLY A 185 -1.97 3.99 2.63
CA GLY A 185 -1.32 4.72 3.69
C GLY A 185 -1.45 6.22 3.54
N TYR A 186 -1.33 6.73 2.31
CA TYR A 186 -1.33 8.18 2.07
C TYR A 186 -2.55 8.70 1.28
N ILE A 187 -2.72 8.30 0.01
CA ILE A 187 -3.74 8.89 -0.89
C ILE A 187 -5.15 8.68 -0.33
N PHE A 188 -5.53 7.45 -0.03
CA PHE A 188 -6.84 7.14 0.55
C PHE A 188 -7.06 7.87 1.87
N THR A 189 -6.04 7.91 2.74
CA THR A 189 -6.13 8.58 4.04
C THR A 189 -6.36 10.09 3.88
N ALA A 190 -5.63 10.76 2.99
CA ALA A 190 -5.80 12.18 2.69
C ALA A 190 -7.16 12.49 2.04
N LEU A 191 -7.61 11.67 1.07
CA LEU A 191 -8.91 11.84 0.41
C LEU A 191 -10.09 11.56 1.35
N ARG A 192 -9.95 10.61 2.29
CA ARG A 192 -10.98 10.29 3.27
C ARG A 192 -11.33 11.48 4.14
N ASN A 193 -10.36 12.32 4.46
CA ASN A 193 -10.55 13.54 5.24
C ASN A 193 -11.46 14.56 4.53
N TRP A 194 -11.65 14.43 3.22
CA TRP A 194 -12.47 15.35 2.42
C TRP A 194 -13.95 14.94 2.37
N HIS A 195 -14.25 13.74 1.88
CA HIS A 195 -15.63 13.27 1.65
C HIS A 195 -15.89 11.87 2.20
N GLY A 196 -15.13 11.44 3.18
CA GLY A 196 -15.35 10.19 3.87
C GLY A 196 -14.85 8.96 3.10
N THR A 197 -15.11 7.80 3.70
CA THR A 197 -14.52 6.51 3.30
C THR A 197 -14.91 6.07 1.89
N LEU A 198 -16.21 6.13 1.55
CA LEU A 198 -16.68 5.54 0.30
C LEU A 198 -16.15 6.25 -0.93
N LEU A 199 -16.26 7.58 -0.97
CA LEU A 199 -15.76 8.35 -2.11
C LEU A 199 -14.22 8.25 -2.22
N ALA A 200 -13.50 8.32 -1.10
CA ALA A 200 -12.07 8.12 -1.09
C ALA A 200 -11.66 6.75 -1.62
N ALA A 201 -12.37 5.68 -1.23
CA ALA A 201 -12.09 4.33 -1.71
C ALA A 201 -12.35 4.18 -3.21
N ILE A 202 -13.45 4.77 -3.71
CA ILE A 202 -13.77 4.78 -5.16
C ILE A 202 -12.68 5.52 -5.93
N LEU A 203 -12.34 6.76 -5.53
CA LEU A 203 -11.33 7.55 -6.21
C LEU A 203 -9.96 6.89 -6.19
N THR A 204 -9.53 6.38 -5.03
CA THR A 204 -8.25 5.68 -4.90
C THR A 204 -8.22 4.40 -5.74
N GLY A 205 -9.33 3.65 -5.78
CA GLY A 205 -9.45 2.46 -6.61
C GLY A 205 -9.36 2.79 -8.10
N LEU A 206 -10.08 3.82 -8.57
CA LEU A 206 -10.00 4.28 -9.96
C LEU A 206 -8.58 4.73 -10.35
N VAL A 207 -7.91 5.49 -9.48
CA VAL A 207 -6.53 5.91 -9.69
C VAL A 207 -5.59 4.69 -9.72
N PHE A 208 -5.79 3.74 -8.81
CA PHE A 208 -5.01 2.50 -8.76
C PHE A 208 -5.13 1.69 -10.06
N GLY A 209 -6.34 1.47 -10.58
CA GLY A 209 -6.52 0.85 -11.90
C GLY A 209 -5.90 1.69 -13.02
N GLY A 210 -6.09 3.01 -12.97
CA GLY A 210 -5.62 3.94 -14.00
C GLY A 210 -4.10 3.99 -14.17
N VAL A 211 -3.32 3.91 -13.09
CA VAL A 211 -1.84 3.90 -13.19
C VAL A 211 -1.30 2.65 -13.87
N HIS A 212 -2.09 1.57 -13.93
CA HIS A 212 -1.73 0.34 -14.64
C HIS A 212 -2.00 0.39 -16.15
N ALA A 213 -2.54 1.50 -16.68
CA ALA A 213 -2.88 1.61 -18.11
C ALA A 213 -1.68 1.44 -19.06
N THR A 214 -0.45 1.61 -18.59
CA THR A 214 0.78 1.42 -19.37
C THR A 214 1.33 -0.01 -19.31
N SER A 215 0.90 -0.81 -18.33
CA SER A 215 1.44 -2.16 -18.05
C SER A 215 0.42 -3.28 -18.19
N ALA A 216 -0.88 -2.99 -18.05
CA ALA A 216 -1.97 -3.96 -18.15
C ALA A 216 -2.87 -3.69 -19.36
N PRO A 217 -3.53 -4.73 -19.92
CA PRO A 217 -4.57 -4.57 -20.92
C PRO A 217 -5.71 -3.65 -20.40
N ALA A 218 -6.30 -2.86 -21.30
CA ALA A 218 -7.39 -1.94 -20.94
C ALA A 218 -8.58 -2.66 -20.27
N ALA A 219 -8.82 -3.92 -20.63
CA ALA A 219 -9.87 -4.75 -20.03
C ALA A 219 -9.63 -5.03 -18.54
N ASP A 220 -8.38 -5.07 -18.10
CA ASP A 220 -8.01 -5.42 -16.73
C ASP A 220 -8.01 -4.21 -15.79
N LEU A 221 -8.11 -2.99 -16.34
CA LEU A 221 -8.10 -1.75 -15.53
C LEU A 221 -9.28 -1.64 -14.58
N LEU A 222 -10.48 -2.12 -14.99
CA LEU A 222 -11.64 -2.12 -14.12
C LEU A 222 -11.52 -3.16 -12.97
N PRO A 223 -11.17 -4.43 -13.22
CA PRO A 223 -10.81 -5.35 -12.14
C PRO A 223 -9.77 -4.78 -11.18
N LEU A 224 -8.68 -4.22 -11.68
CA LEU A 224 -7.64 -3.59 -10.84
C LEU A 224 -8.20 -2.42 -10.01
N ALA A 225 -9.07 -1.59 -10.57
CA ALA A 225 -9.74 -0.52 -9.82
C ALA A 225 -10.64 -1.08 -8.69
N LEU A 226 -11.35 -2.18 -8.94
CA LEU A 226 -12.19 -2.84 -7.94
C LEU A 226 -11.36 -3.54 -6.85
N LEU A 227 -10.22 -4.15 -7.20
CA LEU A 227 -9.26 -4.62 -6.21
C LEU A 227 -8.74 -3.44 -5.38
N GLY A 228 -8.37 -2.35 -6.05
CA GLY A 228 -7.94 -1.11 -5.41
C GLY A 228 -8.94 -0.56 -4.40
N PHE A 229 -10.20 -0.55 -4.76
CA PHE A 229 -11.31 -0.19 -3.88
C PHE A 229 -11.42 -1.14 -2.66
N GLY A 230 -11.41 -2.45 -2.90
CA GLY A 230 -11.49 -3.46 -1.85
C GLY A 230 -10.34 -3.37 -0.84
N LEU A 231 -9.11 -3.12 -1.31
CA LEU A 231 -7.96 -2.91 -0.45
C LEU A 231 -8.09 -1.63 0.42
N CYS A 232 -8.73 -0.55 -0.09
CA CYS A 232 -9.05 0.62 0.73
C CYS A 232 -10.03 0.27 1.86
N LEU A 233 -11.05 -0.55 1.61
CA LEU A 233 -11.97 -1.02 2.63
C LEU A 233 -11.26 -1.93 3.64
N LEU A 234 -10.41 -2.85 3.18
CA LEU A 234 -9.61 -3.71 4.05
C LEU A 234 -8.74 -2.87 5.00
N TYR A 235 -8.05 -1.86 4.48
CA TYR A 235 -7.27 -0.92 5.28
C TYR A 235 -8.16 -0.14 6.26
N ARG A 236 -9.32 0.37 5.80
CA ARG A 236 -10.24 1.13 6.64
C ARG A 236 -10.72 0.35 7.85
N TYR A 237 -11.03 -0.92 7.68
CA TYR A 237 -11.65 -1.76 8.73
C TYR A 237 -10.64 -2.60 9.53
N THR A 238 -9.37 -2.61 9.16
CA THR A 238 -8.31 -3.27 9.93
C THR A 238 -7.41 -2.28 10.66
N GLY A 239 -7.42 -1.02 10.26
CA GLY A 239 -6.54 0.02 10.79
C GLY A 239 -5.06 -0.19 10.47
N SER A 240 -4.72 -1.11 9.56
CA SER A 240 -3.36 -1.57 9.30
C SER A 240 -3.12 -1.75 7.79
N LEU A 241 -1.93 -1.37 7.31
CA LEU A 241 -1.49 -1.67 5.95
C LEU A 241 -1.12 -3.13 5.75
N TYR A 242 -0.73 -3.84 6.80
CA TYR A 242 -0.21 -5.22 6.66
C TYR A 242 -1.21 -6.17 6.01
N PRO A 243 -2.52 -6.20 6.38
CA PRO A 243 -3.50 -7.02 5.68
C PRO A 243 -3.63 -6.67 4.19
N GLY A 244 -3.55 -5.39 3.83
CA GLY A 244 -3.55 -4.94 2.44
C GLY A 244 -2.33 -5.46 1.68
N MET A 245 -1.13 -5.28 2.23
CA MET A 245 0.12 -5.80 1.65
C MET A 245 0.07 -7.32 1.44
N LEU A 246 -0.48 -8.07 2.40
CA LEU A 246 -0.62 -9.53 2.29
C LEU A 246 -1.65 -9.93 1.22
N ALA A 247 -2.81 -9.29 1.19
CA ALA A 247 -3.83 -9.55 0.18
C ALA A 247 -3.31 -9.24 -1.22
N HIS A 248 -2.63 -8.12 -1.38
CA HIS A 248 -2.03 -7.69 -2.65
C HIS A 248 -0.92 -8.65 -3.09
N ALA A 249 0.00 -9.03 -2.20
CA ALA A 249 1.04 -10.02 -2.48
C ALA A 249 0.48 -11.38 -2.88
N LEU A 250 -0.58 -11.85 -2.21
CA LEU A 250 -1.27 -13.09 -2.56
C LEU A 250 -1.90 -13.00 -3.96
N ASN A 251 -2.61 -11.89 -4.25
CA ASN A 251 -3.19 -11.66 -5.57
C ASN A 251 -2.12 -11.69 -6.66
N ASN A 252 -1.05 -10.94 -6.47
CA ASN A 252 0.04 -10.84 -7.45
C ASN A 252 0.78 -12.19 -7.60
N SER A 253 0.94 -12.96 -6.52
CA SER A 253 1.54 -14.30 -6.59
C SER A 253 0.69 -15.27 -7.39
N ILE A 254 -0.64 -15.24 -7.24
CA ILE A 254 -1.57 -16.07 -8.01
C ILE A 254 -1.54 -15.65 -9.48
N ALA A 255 -1.62 -14.35 -9.78
CA ALA A 255 -1.56 -13.81 -11.12
C ALA A 255 -0.23 -14.14 -11.81
N PHE A 256 0.90 -13.90 -11.12
CA PHE A 256 2.24 -14.21 -11.63
C PHE A 256 2.39 -15.70 -11.98
N ALA A 257 1.99 -16.60 -11.09
CA ALA A 257 2.06 -18.03 -11.33
C ALA A 257 1.14 -18.48 -12.49
N SER A 258 -0.05 -17.90 -12.59
CA SER A 258 -0.98 -18.14 -13.70
C SER A 258 -0.39 -17.72 -15.04
N LEU A 259 0.15 -16.50 -15.12
CA LEU A 259 0.79 -15.97 -16.34
C LEU A 259 2.06 -16.76 -16.72
N ALA A 260 2.79 -17.24 -15.72
CA ALA A 260 3.96 -18.10 -15.95
C ALA A 260 3.58 -19.54 -16.39
N GLY A 261 2.30 -19.89 -16.35
CA GLY A 261 1.81 -21.23 -16.68
C GLY A 261 2.23 -22.29 -15.67
N TRP A 262 2.44 -21.92 -14.41
CA TRP A 262 2.84 -22.85 -13.38
C TRP A 262 1.68 -23.72 -12.92
N SER A 263 1.98 -24.97 -12.57
CA SER A 263 1.02 -25.81 -11.85
C SER A 263 0.75 -25.23 -10.46
N TRP A 264 -0.40 -25.56 -9.87
CA TRP A 264 -0.72 -25.13 -8.50
C TRP A 264 0.36 -25.50 -7.48
N VAL A 265 0.95 -26.71 -7.62
CA VAL A 265 2.05 -27.14 -6.76
C VAL A 265 3.29 -26.26 -6.95
N GLY A 266 3.61 -25.88 -8.20
CA GLY A 266 4.73 -24.99 -8.51
C GLY A 266 4.50 -23.56 -8.03
N ALA A 267 3.25 -23.12 -7.89
CA ALA A 267 2.87 -21.79 -7.39
C ALA A 267 2.98 -21.66 -5.85
N ILE A 268 2.86 -22.76 -5.10
CA ILE A 268 2.87 -22.76 -3.63
C ILE A 268 4.07 -21.98 -3.02
N PRO A 269 5.32 -22.18 -3.47
CA PRO A 269 6.47 -21.46 -2.90
C PRO A 269 6.32 -19.95 -3.01
N LEU A 270 5.76 -19.42 -4.11
CA LEU A 270 5.54 -17.98 -4.29
C LEU A 270 4.35 -17.49 -3.47
N ILE A 271 3.22 -18.20 -3.50
CA ILE A 271 1.99 -17.86 -2.76
C ILE A 271 2.24 -17.79 -1.25
N ILE A 272 3.10 -18.66 -0.71
CA ILE A 272 3.46 -18.67 0.71
C ILE A 272 4.66 -17.74 0.97
N GLY A 273 5.67 -17.81 0.12
CA GLY A 273 6.95 -17.12 0.32
C GLY A 273 6.85 -15.60 0.27
N ALA A 274 6.06 -15.04 -0.65
CA ALA A 274 5.92 -13.59 -0.77
C ALA A 274 5.25 -12.97 0.47
N PRO A 275 4.06 -13.42 0.93
CA PRO A 275 3.48 -12.91 2.17
C PRO A 275 4.36 -13.16 3.41
N ALA A 276 5.02 -14.33 3.49
CA ALA A 276 5.93 -14.62 4.59
C ALA A 276 7.12 -13.67 4.61
N SER A 277 7.69 -13.32 3.46
CA SER A 277 8.77 -12.33 3.34
C SER A 277 8.34 -10.94 3.83
N ILE A 278 7.13 -10.50 3.49
CA ILE A 278 6.55 -9.24 3.99
C ILE A 278 6.42 -9.29 5.52
N LEU A 279 5.89 -10.37 6.08
CA LEU A 279 5.75 -10.51 7.54
C LEU A 279 7.11 -10.53 8.25
N LEU A 280 8.11 -11.20 7.68
CA LEU A 280 9.48 -11.20 8.22
C LEU A 280 10.11 -9.81 8.18
N LEU A 281 9.93 -9.07 7.07
CA LEU A 281 10.42 -7.70 6.94
C LEU A 281 9.76 -6.78 7.98
N VAL A 282 8.43 -6.85 8.12
CA VAL A 282 7.69 -6.10 9.14
C VAL A 282 8.18 -6.44 10.54
N ALA A 283 8.38 -7.72 10.85
CA ALA A 283 8.89 -8.15 12.16
C ALA A 283 10.32 -7.63 12.41
N ALA A 284 11.18 -7.63 11.39
CA ALA A 284 12.53 -7.07 11.48
C ALA A 284 12.51 -5.56 11.73
N CYS A 285 11.70 -4.80 10.98
CA CYS A 285 11.53 -3.36 11.17
C CYS A 285 10.97 -3.02 12.57
N ASN A 286 9.99 -3.79 13.06
CA ASN A 286 9.47 -3.61 14.42
C ASN A 286 10.54 -3.88 15.50
N ARG A 287 11.37 -4.91 15.34
CA ARG A 287 12.48 -5.21 16.27
C ARG A 287 13.55 -4.13 16.24
N ALA A 288 13.81 -3.54 15.07
CA ALA A 288 14.76 -2.45 14.91
C ALA A 288 14.21 -1.08 15.38
N GLY A 289 12.95 -1.02 15.84
CA GLY A 289 12.34 0.21 16.35
C GLY A 289 11.88 1.20 15.29
N PHE A 290 11.84 0.81 14.02
CA PHE A 290 11.36 1.69 12.94
C PHE A 290 9.88 2.03 13.05
N PHE A 291 9.07 1.14 13.63
CA PHE A 291 7.61 1.29 13.76
C PHE A 291 7.19 1.37 15.23
N THR A 292 7.82 2.26 15.99
CA THR A 292 7.42 2.48 17.42
C THR A 292 6.01 3.03 17.49
N SER A 293 5.12 2.31 18.17
CA SER A 293 3.80 2.81 18.56
C SER A 293 3.98 3.90 19.64
N PRO A 294 3.13 4.94 19.69
CA PRO A 294 3.16 5.95 20.73
C PRO A 294 2.84 5.39 22.12
N THR A 295 2.16 4.27 22.18
CA THR A 295 1.81 3.62 23.46
C THR A 295 3.01 2.88 24.00
N GLY A 296 3.77 3.55 24.85
CA GLY A 296 4.69 2.95 25.83
C GLY A 296 3.97 2.10 26.87
N LEU A 297 3.03 1.26 26.45
CA LEU A 297 2.53 0.15 27.25
C LEU A 297 3.61 -0.93 27.19
N SER A 298 4.59 -0.78 28.11
CA SER A 298 5.44 -1.87 28.52
C SER A 298 4.59 -3.12 28.69
N ARG A 299 4.88 -4.16 27.92
CA ARG A 299 4.57 -5.52 28.33
C ARG A 299 5.46 -5.84 29.54
N SER A 300 5.09 -5.31 30.71
CA SER A 300 5.53 -5.87 31.96
C SER A 300 4.42 -6.79 32.42
N ALA A 301 4.78 -8.04 32.57
CA ALA A 301 4.14 -9.11 33.32
C ALA A 301 2.80 -9.66 32.76
N ALA A 302 2.83 -10.77 32.09
CA ALA A 302 2.24 -12.02 32.55
C ALA A 302 2.83 -13.20 31.74
#